data_1fd23fcf64b61843903bd4ae10af7b95
#
_entry.id   1fd23fcf64b61843903bd4ae10af7b95
#
_cell.length_a   1.000
_cell.length_b   1.000
_cell.length_c   1.000
_cell.angle_alpha   90.00
_cell.angle_beta   90.00
_cell.angle_gamma   90.00
#
_symmetry.space_group_name_H-M   'P 1'
#
loop_
_entity.id
_entity.type
_entity.pdbx_description
1 polymer ?
#
loop_
_entity_poly.entity_id
_entity_poly.type
_entity_poly.pdbx_seq_one_letter_code
_entity_poly.pdbx_strand_id
1 'polypeptide(L)'
;MNLQENIQRIREMMGILNEEEMVFSDSIDSKHKERIDRIPNGIFADYDYESFKNLEHPENISDEAEEELELLADIDVDEQFVEDKDDVYKTFQKFLKSKDLRFNEELFDNILKDAGAVILDIKYHYNRPRPFQLNKIYDIDMKNQMMDSMKSPSFPSGHSAQGRLMGEILSYFYPEYKKDFIEIADDISYSRNMAKAHFPSDTEVGKELGYDMFNFLKDSGYLDSIKEQL
;
A
#
# COMPACT_ATOMS: atom_id res chain seq x y z
N MET A 1 3.08 26.60 -23.35
CA MET A 1 3.64 26.75 -21.99
C MET A 1 4.11 25.38 -21.60
N ASN A 2 5.35 25.25 -21.18
CA ASN A 2 5.84 23.93 -20.77
C ASN A 2 5.43 23.64 -19.31
N LEU A 3 5.53 22.39 -18.88
CA LEU A 3 5.16 21.96 -17.55
C LEU A 3 5.83 22.83 -16.47
N GLN A 4 7.13 23.11 -16.61
CA GLN A 4 7.88 23.92 -15.64
C GLN A 4 7.34 25.37 -15.52
N GLU A 5 6.91 25.98 -16.61
CA GLU A 5 6.30 27.33 -16.61
C GLU A 5 4.96 27.32 -15.88
N ASN A 6 4.15 26.27 -16.06
CA ASN A 6 2.88 26.11 -15.36
C ASN A 6 3.09 25.87 -13.85
N ILE A 7 4.01 24.99 -13.48
CA ILE A 7 4.38 24.71 -12.10
C ILE A 7 4.87 25.99 -11.41
N GLN A 8 5.79 26.73 -12.04
CA GLN A 8 6.28 28.00 -11.49
C GLN A 8 5.14 28.99 -11.24
N ARG A 9 4.19 29.10 -12.17
CA ARG A 9 3.04 29.98 -12.04
C ARG A 9 2.09 29.54 -10.93
N ILE A 10 1.87 28.25 -10.78
CA ILE A 10 1.04 27.68 -9.70
C ILE A 10 1.69 27.94 -8.35
N ARG A 11 3.01 27.74 -8.22
CA ARG A 11 3.78 28.06 -7.01
C ARG A 11 3.63 29.53 -6.59
N GLU A 12 3.78 30.44 -7.56
CA GLU A 12 3.62 31.88 -7.34
C GLU A 12 2.19 32.22 -6.90
N MET A 13 1.17 31.61 -7.51
CA MET A 13 -0.25 31.84 -7.18
C MET A 13 -0.68 31.24 -5.83
N MET A 14 -0.10 30.13 -5.40
CA MET A 14 -0.48 29.42 -4.17
C MET A 14 0.40 29.77 -2.98
N GLY A 15 1.48 30.56 -3.16
CA GLY A 15 2.45 30.87 -2.10
C GLY A 15 3.18 29.63 -1.59
N ILE A 16 3.24 28.57 -2.38
CA ILE A 16 3.91 27.31 -2.04
C ILE A 16 5.42 27.52 -2.24
N LEU A 17 6.15 27.47 -1.16
CA LEU A 17 7.56 27.84 -1.05
C LEU A 17 8.37 26.64 -1.41
N ASN A 18 8.56 25.74 -1.91
CA ASN A 18 9.51 24.70 -2.31
C ASN A 18 8.91 23.31 -2.59
N GLU A 19 9.41 22.66 -3.63
CA GLU A 19 9.13 21.26 -4.02
C GLU A 19 9.42 20.28 -2.90
N GLU A 20 10.43 20.58 -2.07
CA GLU A 20 10.87 19.77 -0.94
C GLU A 20 9.87 19.77 0.24
N GLU A 21 8.88 20.69 0.25
CA GLU A 21 7.94 20.84 1.38
C GLU A 21 6.57 20.20 1.16
N MET A 22 6.31 19.60 -0.01
CA MET A 22 5.05 18.90 -0.23
C MET A 22 5.09 17.51 0.41
N VAL A 23 4.52 17.42 1.58
CA VAL A 23 4.40 16.17 2.33
C VAL A 23 2.93 15.83 2.56
N PHE A 24 2.65 14.57 2.86
CA PHE A 24 1.29 14.14 3.22
C PHE A 24 0.77 14.89 4.46
N SER A 25 1.60 15.00 5.50
CA SER A 25 1.27 15.70 6.76
C SER A 25 2.51 16.14 7.52
N ASP A 26 2.38 17.18 8.32
CA ASP A 26 3.47 17.73 9.16
C ASP A 26 3.78 16.88 10.41
N SER A 27 2.97 15.89 10.71
CA SER A 27 3.11 15.05 11.91
C SER A 27 2.56 13.64 11.72
N ILE A 28 3.13 12.71 12.47
CA ILE A 28 2.64 11.33 12.53
C ILE A 28 1.38 11.28 13.42
N ASP A 29 0.31 10.68 12.91
CA ASP A 29 -0.89 10.40 13.72
C ASP A 29 -0.54 9.56 14.97
N SER A 30 -1.11 9.89 16.12
CA SER A 30 -0.76 9.25 17.40
C SER A 30 -1.02 7.75 17.42
N LYS A 31 -2.09 7.27 16.76
CA LYS A 31 -2.40 5.84 16.66
C LYS A 31 -1.43 5.12 15.71
N HIS A 32 -0.99 5.80 14.64
CA HIS A 32 0.02 5.27 13.75
C HIS A 32 1.37 5.16 14.47
N LYS A 33 1.76 6.19 15.24
CA LYS A 33 2.96 6.16 16.05
C LYS A 33 2.94 5.00 17.06
N GLU A 34 1.84 4.82 17.77
CA GLU A 34 1.67 3.71 18.72
C GLU A 34 1.82 2.33 18.03
N ARG A 35 1.37 2.20 16.77
CA ARG A 35 1.56 0.97 16.00
C ARG A 35 3.02 0.76 15.60
N ILE A 36 3.71 1.79 15.15
CA ILE A 36 5.13 1.75 14.79
C ILE A 36 5.98 1.36 16.02
N ASP A 37 5.69 1.95 17.18
CA ASP A 37 6.40 1.69 18.44
C ASP A 37 6.29 0.20 18.90
N ARG A 38 5.39 -0.58 18.31
CA ARG A 38 5.24 -2.03 18.60
C ARG A 38 6.15 -2.93 17.77
N ILE A 39 6.77 -2.44 16.68
CA ILE A 39 7.61 -3.25 15.78
C ILE A 39 8.61 -4.13 16.55
N PRO A 40 9.38 -3.63 17.55
CA PRO A 40 10.38 -4.44 18.26
C PRO A 40 9.82 -5.62 19.04
N ASN A 41 8.51 -5.69 19.24
CA ASN A 41 7.83 -6.75 19.98
C ASN A 41 6.91 -7.60 19.09
N GLY A 42 6.91 -7.35 17.79
CA GLY A 42 6.05 -8.01 16.81
C GLY A 42 6.73 -9.15 16.07
N ILE A 43 5.98 -9.77 15.19
CA ILE A 43 6.42 -10.87 14.30
C ILE A 43 7.59 -10.42 13.40
N PHE A 44 7.64 -9.15 13.04
CA PHE A 44 8.65 -8.54 12.16
C PHE A 44 9.75 -7.80 12.94
N ALA A 45 9.99 -8.12 14.24
CA ALA A 45 10.98 -7.43 15.07
C ALA A 45 12.43 -7.51 14.50
N ASP A 46 12.78 -8.63 13.89
CA ASP A 46 14.10 -8.89 13.31
C ASP A 46 14.11 -8.73 11.76
N TYR A 47 13.03 -8.20 11.18
CA TYR A 47 12.95 -7.97 9.75
C TYR A 47 13.71 -6.72 9.35
N ASP A 48 14.72 -6.87 8.48
CA ASP A 48 15.47 -5.75 7.93
C ASP A 48 14.77 -5.17 6.70
N TYR A 49 14.12 -4.03 6.87
CA TYR A 49 13.41 -3.29 5.81
C TYR A 49 14.07 -1.95 5.45
N GLU A 50 15.31 -1.71 5.87
CA GLU A 50 16.02 -0.45 5.58
C GLU A 50 16.21 -0.22 4.07
N SER A 51 16.34 -1.29 3.28
CA SER A 51 16.39 -1.18 1.82
C SER A 51 15.16 -0.51 1.23
N PHE A 52 13.98 -0.74 1.83
CA PHE A 52 12.73 -0.11 1.41
C PHE A 52 12.61 1.37 1.79
N LYS A 53 13.47 1.88 2.67
CA LYS A 53 13.59 3.32 2.97
C LYS A 53 14.59 4.05 2.07
N ASN A 54 15.28 3.32 1.19
CA ASN A 54 16.26 3.87 0.26
C ASN A 54 15.85 3.70 -1.21
N LEU A 55 14.56 3.42 -1.47
CA LEU A 55 14.04 3.32 -2.83
C LEU A 55 13.77 4.71 -3.42
N GLU A 56 14.07 4.84 -4.70
CA GLU A 56 13.64 6.00 -5.46
C GLU A 56 12.14 5.87 -5.80
N HIS A 57 11.41 6.96 -5.73
CA HIS A 57 10.04 7.10 -6.23
C HIS A 57 9.96 8.39 -7.04
N PRO A 58 8.98 8.56 -7.95
CA PRO A 58 8.81 9.82 -8.67
C PRO A 58 8.71 11.00 -7.69
N GLU A 59 9.48 12.06 -7.95
CA GLU A 59 9.35 13.30 -7.19
C GLU A 59 7.91 13.83 -7.28
N ASN A 60 7.43 14.47 -6.22
CA ASN A 60 6.03 14.93 -6.16
C ASN A 60 5.66 15.91 -7.27
N ILE A 61 6.67 16.63 -7.79
CA ILE A 61 6.50 17.56 -8.91
C ILE A 61 7.50 17.17 -10.00
N SER A 62 7.11 16.23 -10.85
CA SER A 62 7.89 15.70 -11.97
C SER A 62 6.99 15.28 -13.11
N ASP A 63 7.56 15.08 -14.30
CA ASP A 63 6.83 14.56 -15.45
C ASP A 63 6.31 13.14 -15.15
N GLU A 64 7.06 12.33 -14.41
CA GLU A 64 6.67 10.97 -14.02
C GLU A 64 5.46 10.98 -13.08
N ALA A 65 5.39 11.93 -12.13
CA ALA A 65 4.22 12.05 -11.24
C ALA A 65 2.97 12.51 -12.00
N GLU A 66 3.12 13.40 -13.00
CA GLU A 66 2.05 13.80 -13.89
C GLU A 66 1.53 12.60 -14.71
N GLU A 67 2.44 11.83 -15.32
CA GLU A 67 2.08 10.61 -16.07
C GLU A 67 1.33 9.60 -15.20
N GLU A 68 1.76 9.38 -13.96
CA GLU A 68 1.04 8.50 -13.03
C GLU A 68 -0.37 9.03 -12.69
N LEU A 69 -0.54 10.34 -12.53
CA LEU A 69 -1.84 10.95 -12.28
C LEU A 69 -2.77 10.86 -13.51
N GLU A 70 -2.26 11.05 -14.72
CA GLU A 70 -2.99 10.86 -15.96
C GLU A 70 -3.47 9.42 -16.13
N LEU A 71 -2.57 8.44 -15.88
CA LEU A 71 -2.93 7.02 -15.88
C LEU A 71 -4.04 6.71 -14.87
N LEU A 72 -3.99 7.32 -13.69
CA LEU A 72 -5.04 7.16 -12.70
C LEU A 72 -6.35 7.79 -13.15
N ALA A 73 -6.32 8.99 -13.76
CA ALA A 73 -7.51 9.69 -14.22
C ALA A 73 -8.27 8.88 -15.28
N ASP A 74 -7.57 8.15 -16.14
CA ASP A 74 -8.13 7.31 -17.21
C ASP A 74 -8.82 6.03 -16.71
N ILE A 75 -8.61 5.62 -15.44
CA ILE A 75 -9.28 4.45 -14.87
C ILE A 75 -10.70 4.83 -14.43
N ASP A 76 -11.71 4.20 -15.00
CA ASP A 76 -13.08 4.30 -14.50
C ASP A 76 -13.23 3.70 -13.11
N VAL A 77 -13.95 4.38 -12.22
CA VAL A 77 -14.17 3.90 -10.84
C VAL A 77 -15.35 2.96 -10.81
N ASP A 78 -15.12 1.70 -10.45
CA ASP A 78 -16.13 0.75 -10.03
C ASP A 78 -16.16 0.72 -8.49
N GLU A 79 -17.11 1.45 -7.90
CA GLU A 79 -17.24 1.62 -6.45
C GLU A 79 -17.45 0.26 -5.75
N GLN A 80 -18.23 -0.64 -6.35
CA GLN A 80 -18.50 -1.97 -5.77
C GLN A 80 -17.24 -2.85 -5.77
N PHE A 81 -16.45 -2.82 -6.85
CA PHE A 81 -15.17 -3.53 -6.91
C PHE A 81 -14.20 -3.01 -5.85
N VAL A 82 -14.11 -1.68 -5.69
CA VAL A 82 -13.26 -1.06 -4.68
C VAL A 82 -13.67 -1.46 -3.27
N GLU A 83 -14.98 -1.40 -2.95
CA GLU A 83 -15.51 -1.79 -1.64
C GLU A 83 -15.29 -3.29 -1.34
N ASP A 84 -15.50 -4.15 -2.33
CA ASP A 84 -15.31 -5.61 -2.20
C ASP A 84 -13.83 -5.99 -1.91
N LYS A 85 -12.87 -5.11 -2.27
CA LYS A 85 -11.43 -5.34 -2.12
C LYS A 85 -10.79 -4.51 -0.99
N ASP A 86 -11.54 -3.62 -0.32
CA ASP A 86 -10.99 -2.75 0.72
C ASP A 86 -10.57 -3.51 1.99
N ASP A 87 -11.24 -4.59 2.32
CA ASP A 87 -10.87 -5.47 3.43
C ASP A 87 -10.06 -6.66 2.90
N VAL A 88 -8.73 -6.56 3.01
CA VAL A 88 -7.78 -7.59 2.55
C VAL A 88 -8.15 -8.97 3.10
N TYR A 89 -8.42 -9.05 4.40
CA TYR A 89 -8.76 -10.29 5.08
C TYR A 89 -10.04 -10.92 4.52
N LYS A 90 -11.14 -10.16 4.47
CA LYS A 90 -12.43 -10.66 3.97
C LYS A 90 -12.37 -11.10 2.52
N THR A 91 -11.57 -10.42 1.71
CA THR A 91 -11.40 -10.77 0.30
C THR A 91 -10.84 -12.19 0.16
N PHE A 92 -9.78 -12.54 0.90
CA PHE A 92 -9.25 -13.91 0.91
C PHE A 92 -10.18 -14.91 1.59
N GLN A 93 -10.81 -14.53 2.72
CA GLN A 93 -11.74 -15.40 3.46
C GLN A 93 -12.90 -15.88 2.57
N LYS A 94 -13.40 -15.03 1.68
CA LYS A 94 -14.47 -15.37 0.72
C LYS A 94 -14.07 -16.54 -0.18
N PHE A 95 -12.84 -16.51 -0.71
CA PHE A 95 -12.29 -17.59 -1.53
C PHE A 95 -12.06 -18.87 -0.71
N LEU A 96 -11.39 -18.76 0.44
CA LEU A 96 -11.09 -19.90 1.32
C LEU A 96 -12.34 -20.66 1.73
N LYS A 97 -13.41 -19.93 2.13
CA LYS A 97 -14.72 -20.53 2.42
C LYS A 97 -15.32 -21.24 1.20
N SER A 98 -15.16 -20.69 0.00
CA SER A 98 -15.69 -21.31 -1.23
C SER A 98 -15.02 -22.63 -1.58
N LYS A 99 -13.81 -22.87 -1.07
CA LYS A 99 -13.00 -24.08 -1.28
C LYS A 99 -12.94 -25.00 -0.06
N ASP A 100 -13.66 -24.68 1.01
CA ASP A 100 -13.65 -25.38 2.31
C ASP A 100 -12.21 -25.54 2.88
N LEU A 101 -11.38 -24.48 2.69
CA LEU A 101 -10.02 -24.42 3.20
C LEU A 101 -10.00 -23.87 4.62
N ARG A 102 -9.08 -24.42 5.45
CA ARG A 102 -8.89 -23.96 6.82
C ARG A 102 -8.30 -22.55 6.83
N PHE A 103 -8.66 -21.79 7.85
CA PHE A 103 -8.19 -20.43 8.01
C PHE A 103 -8.27 -19.98 9.47
N ASN A 104 -7.16 -19.60 10.04
CA ASN A 104 -7.12 -19.06 11.39
C ASN A 104 -7.12 -17.53 11.35
N GLU A 105 -8.30 -16.94 11.61
CA GLU A 105 -8.52 -15.51 11.55
C GLU A 105 -7.59 -14.71 12.46
N GLU A 106 -7.46 -15.12 13.71
CA GLU A 106 -6.63 -14.42 14.70
C GLU A 106 -5.15 -14.41 14.32
N LEU A 107 -4.65 -15.53 13.79
CA LEU A 107 -3.27 -15.65 13.33
C LEU A 107 -2.97 -14.68 12.19
N PHE A 108 -3.81 -14.67 11.16
CA PHE A 108 -3.61 -13.78 10.01
C PHE A 108 -3.81 -12.30 10.36
N ASP A 109 -4.78 -11.99 11.23
CA ASP A 109 -4.98 -10.63 11.72
C ASP A 109 -3.73 -10.11 12.47
N ASN A 110 -3.08 -10.95 13.28
CA ASN A 110 -1.84 -10.60 13.96
C ASN A 110 -0.69 -10.36 12.96
N ILE A 111 -0.52 -11.24 11.96
CA ILE A 111 0.51 -11.04 10.91
C ILE A 111 0.27 -9.72 10.15
N LEU A 112 -0.97 -9.44 9.73
CA LEU A 112 -1.29 -8.22 8.99
C LEU A 112 -1.18 -6.95 9.83
N LYS A 113 -1.48 -7.03 11.14
CA LYS A 113 -1.29 -5.89 12.07
C LYS A 113 0.18 -5.55 12.23
N ASP A 114 1.03 -6.55 12.43
CA ASP A 114 2.46 -6.33 12.61
C ASP A 114 3.14 -5.90 11.30
N ALA A 115 2.77 -6.49 10.16
CA ALA A 115 3.19 -6.00 8.85
C ALA A 115 2.76 -4.54 8.63
N GLY A 116 1.53 -4.20 9.03
CA GLY A 116 1.02 -2.83 8.96
C GLY A 116 1.82 -1.82 9.77
N ALA A 117 2.48 -2.22 10.85
CA ALA A 117 3.36 -1.36 11.63
C ALA A 117 4.63 -0.99 10.83
N VAL A 118 5.29 -1.99 10.23
CA VAL A 118 6.46 -1.78 9.36
C VAL A 118 6.10 -0.92 8.14
N ILE A 119 4.97 -1.21 7.50
CA ILE A 119 4.48 -0.42 6.37
C ILE A 119 4.28 1.05 6.76
N LEU A 120 3.72 1.31 7.94
CA LEU A 120 3.52 2.68 8.44
C LEU A 120 4.84 3.40 8.69
N ASP A 121 5.86 2.73 9.21
CA ASP A 121 7.18 3.32 9.43
C ASP A 121 7.81 3.75 8.09
N ILE A 122 7.77 2.89 7.07
CA ILE A 122 8.23 3.23 5.73
C ILE A 122 7.40 4.39 5.14
N LYS A 123 6.07 4.37 5.29
CA LYS A 123 5.18 5.43 4.81
C LYS A 123 5.56 6.80 5.36
N TYR A 124 5.79 6.90 6.66
CA TYR A 124 6.14 8.17 7.29
C TYR A 124 7.61 8.59 7.07
N HIS A 125 8.48 7.64 6.70
CA HIS A 125 9.82 7.97 6.23
C HIS A 125 9.78 8.78 4.92
N TYR A 126 8.97 8.36 3.95
CA TYR A 126 8.79 9.08 2.67
C TYR A 126 7.81 10.24 2.77
N ASN A 127 6.78 10.09 3.58
CA ASN A 127 5.72 11.07 3.76
C ASN A 127 5.10 11.57 2.44
N ARG A 128 5.05 10.69 1.41
CA ARG A 128 4.58 11.03 0.06
C ARG A 128 3.11 11.44 0.08
N PRO A 129 2.74 12.58 -0.54
CA PRO A 129 1.35 12.96 -0.73
C PRO A 129 0.57 11.91 -1.53
N ARG A 130 -0.74 11.91 -1.36
CA ARG A 130 -1.61 11.02 -2.14
C ARG A 130 -2.05 11.67 -3.45
N PRO A 131 -2.51 10.89 -4.46
CA PRO A 131 -2.97 11.41 -5.73
C PRO A 131 -3.96 12.57 -5.60
N PHE A 132 -4.93 12.52 -4.66
CA PHE A 132 -5.92 13.58 -4.45
C PHE A 132 -5.33 14.90 -3.90
N GLN A 133 -4.12 14.88 -3.37
CA GLN A 133 -3.40 16.09 -2.95
C GLN A 133 -2.63 16.72 -4.10
N LEU A 134 -2.07 15.88 -5.00
CA LEU A 134 -1.26 16.34 -6.12
C LEU A 134 -2.05 16.69 -7.39
N ASN A 135 -3.18 16.03 -7.65
CA ASN A 135 -3.97 16.24 -8.88
C ASN A 135 -4.36 17.71 -9.12
N LYS A 136 -4.54 18.47 -8.04
CA LYS A 136 -4.88 19.90 -8.10
C LYS A 136 -3.72 20.76 -8.63
N ILE A 137 -2.47 20.33 -8.39
CA ILE A 137 -1.27 21.04 -8.84
C ILE A 137 -1.12 20.90 -10.36
N TYR A 138 -1.47 19.72 -10.86
CA TYR A 138 -1.39 19.40 -12.28
C TYR A 138 -2.66 19.76 -13.07
N ASP A 139 -3.69 20.32 -12.40
CA ASP A 139 -5.00 20.62 -12.99
C ASP A 139 -5.66 19.40 -13.66
N ILE A 140 -5.44 18.21 -13.06
CA ILE A 140 -6.00 16.94 -13.52
C ILE A 140 -7.33 16.69 -12.79
N ASP A 141 -8.44 16.64 -13.55
CA ASP A 141 -9.75 16.26 -12.96
C ASP A 141 -9.80 14.76 -12.71
N MET A 142 -9.87 14.39 -11.44
CA MET A 142 -9.84 13.00 -11.02
C MET A 142 -10.90 12.74 -9.95
N LYS A 143 -11.83 11.85 -10.24
CA LYS A 143 -12.80 11.37 -9.26
C LYS A 143 -12.14 10.32 -8.38
N ASN A 144 -11.93 10.63 -7.11
CA ASN A 144 -11.39 9.71 -6.12
C ASN A 144 -12.49 9.22 -5.16
N GLN A 145 -12.43 7.94 -4.81
CA GLN A 145 -13.25 7.36 -3.74
C GLN A 145 -12.50 7.51 -2.42
N MET A 146 -12.97 8.43 -1.55
CA MET A 146 -12.35 8.63 -0.24
C MET A 146 -12.61 7.46 0.69
N MET A 147 -11.56 6.94 1.30
CA MET A 147 -11.59 5.79 2.21
C MET A 147 -10.86 6.10 3.52
N ASP A 148 -11.26 5.43 4.60
CA ASP A 148 -10.61 5.58 5.91
C ASP A 148 -9.12 5.18 5.89
N SER A 149 -8.74 4.27 5.01
CA SER A 149 -7.35 3.84 4.80
C SER A 149 -6.43 4.93 4.21
N MET A 150 -6.99 6.04 3.70
CA MET A 150 -6.24 7.15 3.12
C MET A 150 -5.73 8.17 4.16
N LYS A 151 -5.74 7.82 5.45
CA LYS A 151 -5.28 8.69 6.57
C LYS A 151 -3.78 8.56 6.88
N SER A 152 -3.00 7.96 5.99
CA SER A 152 -1.53 7.83 6.08
C SER A 152 -0.90 8.19 4.75
N PRO A 153 0.42 8.47 4.69
CA PRO A 153 1.13 8.77 3.44
C PRO A 153 0.92 7.72 2.34
N SER A 154 1.19 8.10 1.09
CA SER A 154 0.87 7.25 -0.06
C SER A 154 1.82 6.06 -0.20
N PHE A 155 3.12 6.28 -0.19
CA PHE A 155 4.15 5.31 -0.55
C PHE A 155 4.73 4.56 0.67
N PRO A 156 4.85 3.22 0.60
CA PRO A 156 4.27 2.30 -0.38
C PRO A 156 2.79 1.98 -0.09
N SER A 157 2.08 1.32 -1.03
CA SER A 157 0.70 0.90 -0.81
C SER A 157 0.59 -0.20 0.26
N GLY A 158 -0.11 0.10 1.36
CA GLY A 158 -0.30 -0.87 2.45
C GLY A 158 -1.20 -2.04 2.07
N HIS A 159 -2.28 -1.81 1.32
CA HIS A 159 -3.16 -2.87 0.84
C HIS A 159 -2.45 -3.81 -0.14
N SER A 160 -1.61 -3.26 -1.03
CA SER A 160 -0.81 -4.07 -1.96
C SER A 160 0.20 -4.94 -1.21
N ALA A 161 0.87 -4.39 -0.19
CA ALA A 161 1.82 -5.15 0.63
C ALA A 161 1.11 -6.26 1.43
N GLN A 162 0.04 -5.94 2.13
CA GLN A 162 -0.73 -6.91 2.91
C GLN A 162 -1.42 -7.96 2.03
N GLY A 163 -1.96 -7.54 0.87
CA GLY A 163 -2.56 -8.45 -0.10
C GLY A 163 -1.55 -9.44 -0.65
N ARG A 164 -0.37 -8.96 -1.05
CA ARG A 164 0.70 -9.83 -1.57
C ARG A 164 1.25 -10.74 -0.49
N LEU A 165 1.53 -10.23 0.70
CA LEU A 165 1.97 -11.03 1.84
C LEU A 165 1.00 -12.18 2.13
N MET A 166 -0.30 -11.89 2.22
CA MET A 166 -1.33 -12.89 2.48
C MET A 166 -1.47 -13.90 1.34
N GLY A 167 -1.43 -13.44 0.09
CA GLY A 167 -1.47 -14.29 -1.09
C GLY A 167 -0.32 -15.28 -1.14
N GLU A 168 0.90 -14.86 -0.81
CA GLU A 168 2.08 -15.73 -0.76
C GLU A 168 2.03 -16.72 0.42
N ILE A 169 1.61 -16.28 1.61
CA ILE A 169 1.45 -17.18 2.78
C ILE A 169 0.41 -18.27 2.46
N LEU A 170 -0.75 -17.89 1.91
CA LEU A 170 -1.78 -18.86 1.52
C LEU A 170 -1.29 -19.80 0.40
N SER A 171 -0.50 -19.29 -0.55
CA SER A 171 0.12 -20.10 -1.59
C SER A 171 1.14 -21.09 -1.04
N TYR A 172 1.82 -20.76 0.04
CA TYR A 172 2.73 -21.66 0.73
C TYR A 172 1.99 -22.84 1.38
N PHE A 173 0.83 -22.60 1.97
CA PHE A 173 0.03 -23.64 2.61
C PHE A 173 -0.88 -24.41 1.65
N TYR A 174 -1.34 -23.77 0.57
CA TYR A 174 -2.25 -24.33 -0.43
C TYR A 174 -1.72 -24.07 -1.85
N PRO A 175 -0.61 -24.72 -2.23
CA PRO A 175 0.09 -24.44 -3.50
C PRO A 175 -0.74 -24.69 -4.75
N GLU A 176 -1.75 -25.55 -4.67
CA GLU A 176 -2.70 -25.82 -5.77
C GLU A 176 -3.58 -24.60 -6.13
N TYR A 177 -3.76 -23.64 -5.20
CA TYR A 177 -4.51 -22.40 -5.40
C TYR A 177 -3.63 -21.16 -5.54
N LYS A 178 -2.31 -21.33 -5.74
CA LYS A 178 -1.37 -20.21 -5.83
C LYS A 178 -1.81 -19.14 -6.82
N LYS A 179 -2.27 -19.58 -8.02
CA LYS A 179 -2.71 -18.63 -9.05
C LYS A 179 -3.88 -17.78 -8.58
N ASP A 180 -4.88 -18.40 -7.95
CA ASP A 180 -6.06 -17.70 -7.45
C ASP A 180 -5.69 -16.69 -6.34
N PHE A 181 -4.81 -17.07 -5.41
CA PHE A 181 -4.39 -16.17 -4.33
C PHE A 181 -3.59 -14.97 -4.83
N ILE A 182 -2.72 -15.17 -5.83
CA ILE A 182 -1.98 -14.05 -6.42
C ILE A 182 -2.91 -13.13 -7.21
N GLU A 183 -3.88 -13.67 -7.95
CA GLU A 183 -4.90 -12.88 -8.64
C GLU A 183 -5.73 -12.04 -7.66
N ILE A 184 -6.13 -12.61 -6.52
CA ILE A 184 -6.81 -11.86 -5.45
C ILE A 184 -5.93 -10.71 -4.93
N ALA A 185 -4.63 -10.95 -4.71
CA ALA A 185 -3.68 -9.93 -4.27
C ALA A 185 -3.51 -8.79 -5.31
N ASP A 186 -3.46 -9.15 -6.59
CA ASP A 186 -3.38 -8.20 -7.70
C ASP A 186 -4.67 -7.37 -7.83
N ASP A 187 -5.84 -7.99 -7.67
CA ASP A 187 -7.14 -7.30 -7.62
C ASP A 187 -7.21 -6.28 -6.48
N ILE A 188 -6.71 -6.65 -5.28
CA ILE A 188 -6.61 -5.73 -4.13
C ILE A 188 -5.72 -4.54 -4.50
N SER A 189 -4.57 -4.79 -5.11
CA SER A 189 -3.64 -3.73 -5.53
C SER A 189 -4.28 -2.82 -6.58
N TYR A 190 -4.91 -3.39 -7.61
CA TYR A 190 -5.58 -2.64 -8.68
C TYR A 190 -6.74 -1.79 -8.14
N SER A 191 -7.49 -2.30 -7.15
CA SER A 191 -8.56 -1.54 -6.52
C SER A 191 -8.07 -0.23 -5.89
N ARG A 192 -6.79 -0.16 -5.47
CA ARG A 192 -6.20 1.08 -4.89
C ARG A 192 -5.91 2.14 -5.95
N ASN A 193 -5.46 1.72 -7.14
CA ASN A 193 -5.31 2.63 -8.28
C ASN A 193 -6.69 3.08 -8.78
N MET A 194 -7.66 2.17 -8.91
CA MET A 194 -9.03 2.50 -9.30
C MET A 194 -9.68 3.52 -8.36
N ALA A 195 -9.50 3.38 -7.04
CA ALA A 195 -9.98 4.33 -6.04
C ALA A 195 -9.21 5.65 -6.02
N LYS A 196 -8.12 5.79 -6.80
CA LYS A 196 -7.17 6.93 -6.79
C LYS A 196 -6.54 7.13 -5.40
N ALA A 197 -6.42 6.06 -4.63
CA ALA A 197 -5.84 6.08 -3.29
C ALA A 197 -4.31 6.06 -3.31
N HIS A 198 -3.72 5.43 -4.32
CA HIS A 198 -2.30 5.20 -4.51
C HIS A 198 -1.88 5.40 -5.96
N PHE A 199 -0.64 5.84 -6.16
CA PHE A 199 0.00 5.83 -7.47
C PHE A 199 0.34 4.40 -7.92
N PRO A 200 0.48 4.14 -9.24
CA PRO A 200 0.98 2.86 -9.73
C PRO A 200 2.29 2.43 -9.08
N SER A 201 3.26 3.34 -8.96
CA SER A 201 4.54 3.06 -8.28
C SER A 201 4.37 2.65 -6.80
N ASP A 202 3.43 3.26 -6.06
CA ASP A 202 3.13 2.88 -4.68
C ASP A 202 2.66 1.41 -4.58
N THR A 203 1.83 0.98 -5.54
CA THR A 203 1.26 -0.38 -5.55
C THR A 203 2.29 -1.42 -5.93
N GLU A 204 3.18 -1.13 -6.88
CA GLU A 204 4.26 -2.04 -7.27
C GLU A 204 5.24 -2.25 -6.10
N VAL A 205 5.74 -1.17 -5.48
CA VAL A 205 6.62 -1.30 -4.31
C VAL A 205 5.89 -1.95 -3.13
N GLY A 206 4.60 -1.69 -2.97
CA GLY A 206 3.79 -2.41 -1.99
C GLY A 206 3.80 -3.93 -2.21
N LYS A 207 3.62 -4.40 -3.45
CA LYS A 207 3.69 -5.83 -3.77
C LYS A 207 5.09 -6.41 -3.51
N GLU A 208 6.15 -5.69 -3.86
CA GLU A 208 7.53 -6.11 -3.58
C GLU A 208 7.78 -6.26 -2.08
N LEU A 209 7.38 -5.27 -1.28
CA LEU A 209 7.47 -5.31 0.19
C LEU A 209 6.71 -6.50 0.78
N GLY A 210 5.49 -6.77 0.30
CA GLY A 210 4.69 -7.91 0.76
C GLY A 210 5.34 -9.26 0.44
N TYR A 211 5.96 -9.39 -0.73
CA TYR A 211 6.71 -10.57 -1.11
C TYR A 211 7.99 -10.75 -0.28
N ASP A 212 8.70 -9.66 0.02
CA ASP A 212 9.91 -9.71 0.84
C ASP A 212 9.59 -10.06 2.31
N MET A 213 8.52 -9.50 2.88
CA MET A 213 8.00 -9.90 4.18
C MET A 213 7.63 -11.40 4.23
N PHE A 214 7.04 -11.95 3.18
CA PHE A 214 6.77 -13.38 3.08
C PHE A 214 8.06 -14.19 3.10
N ASN A 215 9.09 -13.80 2.35
CA ASN A 215 10.38 -14.49 2.35
C ASN A 215 11.01 -14.49 3.74
N PHE A 216 10.97 -13.36 4.44
CA PHE A 216 11.41 -13.28 5.83
C PHE A 216 10.69 -14.30 6.74
N LEU A 217 9.36 -14.36 6.69
CA LEU A 217 8.58 -15.31 7.50
C LEU A 217 8.89 -16.77 7.15
N LYS A 218 9.13 -17.06 5.89
CA LYS A 218 9.50 -18.39 5.41
C LYS A 218 10.91 -18.78 5.86
N ASP A 219 11.89 -17.89 5.64
CA ASP A 219 13.31 -18.17 5.89
C ASP A 219 13.64 -18.21 7.40
N SER A 220 12.88 -17.45 8.23
CA SER A 220 12.95 -17.54 9.70
C SER A 220 12.32 -18.84 10.25
N GLY A 221 11.63 -19.64 9.45
CA GLY A 221 10.90 -20.83 9.90
C GLY A 221 9.57 -20.51 10.61
N TYR A 222 9.15 -19.23 10.63
CA TYR A 222 7.89 -18.85 11.25
C TYR A 222 6.68 -19.56 10.63
N LEU A 223 6.63 -19.66 9.29
CA LEU A 223 5.52 -20.33 8.61
C LEU A 223 5.41 -21.81 8.97
N ASP A 224 6.53 -22.50 9.11
CA ASP A 224 6.52 -23.91 9.56
C ASP A 224 6.01 -24.05 10.98
N SER A 225 6.34 -23.10 11.87
CA SER A 225 5.93 -23.10 13.27
C SER A 225 4.41 -22.91 13.47
N ILE A 226 3.73 -22.27 12.52
CA ILE A 226 2.29 -22.00 12.60
C ILE A 226 1.42 -22.98 11.79
N LYS A 227 2.04 -23.93 11.07
CA LYS A 227 1.33 -24.85 10.16
C LYS A 227 0.21 -25.65 10.84
N GLU A 228 0.41 -26.06 12.10
CA GLU A 228 -0.59 -26.80 12.87
C GLU A 228 -1.73 -25.90 13.41
N GLN A 229 -1.58 -24.57 13.28
CA GLN A 229 -2.57 -23.59 13.75
C GLN A 229 -3.57 -23.18 12.68
N LEU A 230 -3.36 -23.57 11.44
CA LEU A 230 -4.28 -23.33 10.32
C LEU A 230 -5.48 -24.32 10.37
#